data_544df8a780d8dce97736705deabbc5cd
#
_entry.id   544df8a780d8dce97736705deabbc5cd
#
_cell.length_a   1.000
_cell.length_b   1.000
_cell.length_c   1.000
_cell.angle_alpha   90.00
_cell.angle_beta   90.00
_cell.angle_gamma   90.00
#
_symmetry.space_group_name_H-M   'P 1'
#
loop_
_entity.id
_entity.type
_entity.pdbx_description
1 polymer ?
#
loop_
_entity_poly.entity_id
_entity_poly.type
_entity_poly.pdbx_seq_one_letter_code
_entity_poly.pdbx_strand_id
1 'polypeptide(L)'
;MIEKKPDKLATTIDRFLQHCHRRRYPAKSVIIYAGDAPDSLYYIVEGSVTVLIEDEDDGNEIVLAYLNAGDFFGEMGLFDDQKKRSAWVRAKSQCELAEINYSKFRSLAAEYPDILFALSSQMALRLRRTSGMVGRLAFMDVAGRIAGTLLDLCKEPDAITHPDGMQIKITRQEIGRIVGCSREMAGRVLKSMEEQNLLTAQGKTIVVFGTR
;
A
#
# COMPACT_ATOMS: atom_id res chain seq x y z
N MET A 1 6.16 38.60 10.71
CA MET A 1 6.71 37.24 10.50
C MET A 1 5.86 36.30 11.32
N ILE A 2 4.95 35.54 10.69
CA ILE A 2 4.09 34.55 11.40
C ILE A 2 4.93 33.28 11.50
N GLU A 3 5.44 32.99 12.69
CA GLU A 3 6.05 31.68 12.98
C GLU A 3 4.98 30.61 12.74
N LYS A 4 5.19 29.80 11.69
CA LYS A 4 4.39 28.62 11.42
C LYS A 4 4.62 27.67 12.62
N LYS A 5 3.63 27.50 13.52
CA LYS A 5 3.68 26.47 14.55
C LYS A 5 4.07 25.14 13.90
N PRO A 6 5.07 24.41 14.40
CA PRO A 6 5.42 23.11 13.86
C PRO A 6 4.18 22.24 13.89
N ASP A 7 3.95 21.52 12.80
CA ASP A 7 2.86 20.56 12.69
C ASP A 7 3.03 19.54 13.84
N LYS A 8 2.04 19.49 14.73
CA LYS A 8 2.08 18.58 15.90
C LYS A 8 2.36 17.14 15.50
N LEU A 9 1.85 16.74 14.34
CA LEU A 9 2.03 15.39 13.81
C LEU A 9 3.48 15.16 13.40
N ALA A 10 4.12 16.10 12.68
CA ALA A 10 5.53 16.02 12.29
C ALA A 10 6.43 15.87 13.54
N THR A 11 6.19 16.68 14.58
CA THR A 11 6.93 16.59 15.84
C THR A 11 6.74 15.24 16.54
N THR A 12 5.54 14.65 16.48
CA THR A 12 5.24 13.33 17.06
C THR A 12 5.97 12.21 16.31
N ILE A 13 5.97 12.27 14.97
CA ILE A 13 6.70 11.30 14.14
C ILE A 13 8.21 11.42 14.34
N ASP A 14 8.78 12.63 14.42
CA ASP A 14 10.21 12.83 14.67
C ASP A 14 10.64 12.21 16.02
N ARG A 15 9.84 12.40 17.08
CA ARG A 15 10.07 11.74 18.38
C ARG A 15 10.00 10.22 18.27
N PHE A 16 8.98 9.70 17.62
CA PHE A 16 8.84 8.25 17.37
C PHE A 16 10.09 7.70 16.70
N LEU A 17 10.58 8.35 15.63
CA LEU A 17 11.74 7.93 14.87
C LEU A 17 13.04 7.86 15.68
N GLN A 18 13.18 8.68 16.73
CA GLN A 18 14.33 8.62 17.66
C GLN A 18 14.36 7.33 18.48
N HIS A 19 13.22 6.67 18.66
CA HIS A 19 13.10 5.42 19.43
C HIS A 19 13.17 4.17 18.57
N CYS A 20 13.24 4.31 17.23
CA CYS A 20 13.23 3.22 16.28
C CYS A 20 14.64 2.79 15.87
N HIS A 21 14.77 1.53 15.51
CA HIS A 21 15.92 1.02 14.79
C HIS A 21 15.69 1.22 13.28
N ARG A 22 16.68 1.79 12.58
CA ARG A 22 16.59 2.00 11.13
C ARG A 22 17.24 0.87 10.37
N ARG A 23 16.57 0.36 9.33
CA ARG A 23 17.07 -0.71 8.47
C ARG A 23 16.71 -0.47 7.01
N ARG A 24 17.65 -0.77 6.11
CA ARG A 24 17.46 -0.69 4.66
C ARG A 24 17.17 -2.07 4.09
N TYR A 25 16.19 -2.10 3.17
CA TYR A 25 15.76 -3.29 2.48
C TYR A 25 15.86 -3.07 0.97
N PRO A 26 16.52 -3.97 0.23
CA PRO A 26 16.55 -3.90 -1.23
C PRO A 26 15.16 -4.16 -1.81
N ALA A 27 14.91 -3.66 -3.02
CA ALA A 27 13.69 -3.95 -3.75
C ALA A 27 13.45 -5.46 -3.85
N LYS A 28 12.19 -5.89 -3.75
CA LYS A 28 11.70 -7.28 -3.80
C LYS A 28 12.03 -8.14 -2.58
N SER A 29 12.78 -7.64 -1.58
CA SER A 29 12.98 -8.42 -0.34
C SER A 29 11.69 -8.54 0.47
N VAL A 30 11.51 -9.66 1.14
CA VAL A 30 10.42 -9.87 2.10
C VAL A 30 10.83 -9.23 3.43
N ILE A 31 9.92 -8.44 4.01
CA ILE A 31 10.10 -7.74 5.28
C ILE A 31 9.32 -8.45 6.38
N ILE A 32 8.09 -8.85 6.08
CA ILE A 32 7.22 -9.64 6.96
C ILE A 32 6.75 -10.88 6.22
N TYR A 33 6.86 -12.03 6.87
CA TYR A 33 6.31 -13.30 6.42
C TYR A 33 4.95 -13.54 7.08
N ALA A 34 3.92 -13.87 6.30
CA ALA A 34 2.65 -14.31 6.84
C ALA A 34 2.85 -15.57 7.71
N GLY A 35 2.17 -15.63 8.84
CA GLY A 35 2.31 -16.74 9.80
C GLY A 35 3.38 -16.54 10.86
N ASP A 36 4.36 -15.66 10.69
CA ASP A 36 5.37 -15.36 11.70
C ASP A 36 4.77 -14.71 12.95
N ALA A 37 5.47 -14.84 14.09
CA ALA A 37 5.06 -14.17 15.32
C ALA A 37 5.21 -12.65 15.19
N PRO A 38 4.16 -11.86 15.49
CA PRO A 38 4.22 -10.42 15.42
C PRO A 38 4.88 -9.85 16.69
N ASP A 39 5.92 -9.06 16.52
CA ASP A 39 6.69 -8.45 17.60
C ASP A 39 6.98 -6.97 17.40
N SER A 40 6.93 -6.49 16.16
CA SER A 40 7.38 -5.17 15.75
C SER A 40 6.38 -4.44 14.89
N LEU A 41 6.35 -3.10 15.06
CA LEU A 41 5.70 -2.10 14.21
C LEU A 41 6.76 -1.45 13.32
N TYR A 42 6.41 -1.16 12.09
CA TYR A 42 7.27 -0.52 11.09
C TYR A 42 6.68 0.80 10.61
N TYR A 43 7.57 1.75 10.31
CA TYR A 43 7.23 3.00 9.64
C TYR A 43 8.13 3.16 8.41
N ILE A 44 7.56 3.53 7.28
CA ILE A 44 8.29 3.72 6.03
C ILE A 44 8.88 5.13 6.03
N VAL A 45 10.21 5.21 6.11
CA VAL A 45 10.94 6.49 6.05
C VAL A 45 11.16 6.90 4.60
N GLU A 46 11.51 5.92 3.76
CA GLU A 46 11.75 6.09 2.32
C GLU A 46 11.33 4.82 1.56
N GLY A 47 10.89 5.00 0.32
CA GLY A 47 10.48 3.90 -0.55
C GLY A 47 9.02 3.50 -0.37
N SER A 48 8.69 2.28 -0.83
CA SER A 48 7.33 1.75 -0.78
C SER A 48 7.32 0.24 -0.63
N VAL A 49 6.26 -0.29 -0.01
CA VAL A 49 6.06 -1.72 0.19
C VAL A 49 4.71 -2.18 -0.36
N THR A 50 4.61 -3.47 -0.64
CA THR A 50 3.37 -4.15 -1.04
C THR A 50 2.94 -5.06 0.09
N VAL A 51 1.69 -4.94 0.53
CA VAL A 51 1.02 -5.87 1.45
C VAL A 51 0.20 -6.83 0.62
N LEU A 52 0.40 -8.13 0.79
CA LEU A 52 -0.27 -9.16 0.00
C LEU A 52 -0.61 -10.38 0.84
N ILE A 53 -1.64 -11.09 0.39
CA ILE A 53 -1.99 -12.44 0.85
C ILE A 53 -1.74 -13.41 -0.30
N GLU A 54 -1.47 -14.65 0.04
CA GLU A 54 -1.23 -15.74 -0.89
C GLU A 54 -2.27 -16.84 -0.62
N ASP A 55 -2.83 -17.38 -1.68
CA ASP A 55 -3.69 -18.56 -1.60
C ASP A 55 -2.83 -19.79 -1.33
N GLU A 56 -3.20 -20.58 -0.31
CA GLU A 56 -2.43 -21.75 0.13
C GLU A 56 -2.45 -22.90 -0.91
N ASP A 57 -3.49 -22.96 -1.76
CA ASP A 57 -3.69 -24.07 -2.69
C ASP A 57 -2.95 -23.87 -4.01
N ASP A 58 -2.99 -22.67 -4.58
CA ASP A 58 -2.47 -22.39 -5.94
C ASP A 58 -1.34 -21.36 -5.98
N GLY A 59 -0.99 -20.77 -4.81
CA GLY A 59 0.07 -19.77 -4.68
C GLY A 59 -0.26 -18.44 -5.37
N ASN A 60 -1.52 -18.20 -5.71
CA ASN A 60 -1.94 -16.93 -6.27
C ASN A 60 -1.87 -15.82 -5.23
N GLU A 61 -1.27 -14.70 -5.60
CA GLU A 61 -1.12 -13.54 -4.71
C GLU A 61 -2.22 -12.50 -5.00
N ILE A 62 -2.80 -11.95 -3.93
CA ILE A 62 -3.69 -10.77 -3.99
C ILE A 62 -3.02 -9.63 -3.26
N VAL A 63 -2.90 -8.48 -3.94
CA VAL A 63 -2.38 -7.25 -3.34
C VAL A 63 -3.49 -6.54 -2.59
N LEU A 64 -3.31 -6.39 -1.28
CA LEU A 64 -4.24 -5.69 -0.39
C LEU A 64 -3.98 -4.19 -0.34
N ALA A 65 -2.70 -3.77 -0.35
CA ALA A 65 -2.32 -2.37 -0.28
C ALA A 65 -0.90 -2.12 -0.82
N TYR A 66 -0.70 -0.93 -1.37
CA TYR A 66 0.60 -0.29 -1.51
C TYR A 66 0.74 0.74 -0.39
N LEU A 67 1.88 0.71 0.31
CA LEU A 67 2.20 1.65 1.37
C LEU A 67 3.46 2.42 0.99
N ASN A 68 3.46 3.72 1.28
CA ASN A 68 4.48 4.65 0.86
C ASN A 68 5.19 5.28 2.08
N ALA A 69 6.20 6.10 1.85
CA ALA A 69 6.84 6.88 2.91
C ALA A 69 5.78 7.65 3.72
N GLY A 70 5.87 7.57 5.06
CA GLY A 70 4.89 8.10 5.99
C GLY A 70 3.87 7.07 6.52
N ASP A 71 3.78 5.89 5.93
CA ASP A 71 2.86 4.85 6.37
C ASP A 71 3.47 3.94 7.45
N PHE A 72 2.62 3.54 8.42
CA PHE A 72 2.92 2.46 9.35
C PHE A 72 2.44 1.12 8.80
N PHE A 73 3.08 0.02 9.17
CA PHE A 73 2.58 -1.34 8.92
C PHE A 73 3.06 -2.32 10.00
N GLY A 74 2.45 -3.50 10.02
CA GLY A 74 2.70 -4.52 11.03
C GLY A 74 2.01 -4.23 12.37
N GLU A 75 1.02 -3.33 12.38
CA GLU A 75 0.30 -2.84 13.55
C GLU A 75 -0.72 -3.84 14.10
N MET A 76 -1.22 -4.77 13.29
CA MET A 76 -2.35 -5.64 13.68
C MET A 76 -2.05 -6.42 14.96
N GLY A 77 -0.88 -7.04 15.09
CA GLY A 77 -0.49 -7.75 16.30
C GLY A 77 -0.28 -6.86 17.54
N LEU A 78 -0.35 -5.52 17.40
CA LEU A 78 -0.33 -4.61 18.53
C LEU A 78 -1.69 -4.51 19.23
N PHE A 79 -2.79 -4.70 18.49
CA PHE A 79 -4.18 -4.52 18.92
C PHE A 79 -4.98 -5.82 18.97
N ASP A 80 -4.46 -6.90 18.40
CA ASP A 80 -5.12 -8.19 18.34
C ASP A 80 -4.23 -9.24 19.00
N ASP A 81 -4.86 -10.15 19.77
CA ASP A 81 -4.19 -11.30 20.39
C ASP A 81 -3.83 -12.41 19.39
N GLN A 82 -4.02 -12.17 18.09
CA GLN A 82 -3.55 -13.08 17.05
C GLN A 82 -2.03 -13.22 17.10
N LYS A 83 -1.58 -14.46 17.28
CA LYS A 83 -0.15 -14.77 17.44
C LYS A 83 0.61 -14.86 16.10
N LYS A 84 0.01 -14.46 14.99
CA LYS A 84 0.56 -14.60 13.65
C LYS A 84 0.36 -13.36 12.79
N ARG A 85 1.35 -13.05 11.96
CA ARG A 85 1.24 -12.04 10.91
C ARG A 85 0.17 -12.46 9.90
N SER A 86 -0.77 -11.59 9.59
CA SER A 86 -1.91 -11.87 8.71
C SER A 86 -1.60 -11.77 7.22
N ALA A 87 -0.47 -11.17 6.85
CA ALA A 87 -0.11 -10.89 5.46
C ALA A 87 1.41 -10.84 5.28
N TRP A 88 1.85 -11.03 4.04
CA TRP A 88 3.20 -10.77 3.61
C TRP A 88 3.40 -9.27 3.38
N VAL A 89 4.60 -8.76 3.69
CA VAL A 89 5.02 -7.42 3.30
C VAL A 89 6.32 -7.51 2.53
N ARG A 90 6.33 -7.01 1.30
CA ARG A 90 7.48 -7.07 0.39
C ARG A 90 7.87 -5.66 -0.07
N ALA A 91 9.15 -5.36 -0.09
CA ALA A 91 9.67 -4.10 -0.62
C ALA A 91 9.34 -3.95 -2.12
N LYS A 92 8.55 -2.94 -2.51
CA LYS A 92 8.25 -2.61 -3.92
C LYS A 92 9.44 -1.88 -4.56
N SER A 93 10.05 -0.97 -3.82
CA SER A 93 11.29 -0.27 -4.15
C SER A 93 12.36 -0.54 -3.07
N GLN A 94 13.57 -0.02 -3.21
CA GLN A 94 14.48 0.08 -2.08
C GLN A 94 13.81 0.91 -0.99
N CYS A 95 13.82 0.42 0.27
CA CYS A 95 13.16 1.05 1.40
C CYS A 95 14.12 1.31 2.54
N GLU A 96 13.91 2.42 3.26
CA GLU A 96 14.40 2.62 4.60
C GLU A 96 13.21 2.56 5.57
N LEU A 97 13.27 1.63 6.53
CA LEU A 97 12.22 1.40 7.52
C LEU A 97 12.73 1.73 8.91
N ALA A 98 11.86 2.34 9.72
CA ALA A 98 12.03 2.51 11.15
C ALA A 98 11.21 1.43 11.87
N GLU A 99 11.89 0.58 12.64
CA GLU A 99 11.32 -0.56 13.35
C GLU A 99 11.32 -0.31 14.85
N ILE A 100 10.21 -0.64 15.52
CA ILE A 100 10.07 -0.60 16.98
C ILE A 100 9.29 -1.82 17.46
N ASN A 101 9.75 -2.47 18.54
CA ASN A 101 8.97 -3.56 19.10
C ASN A 101 7.71 -3.05 19.83
N TYR A 102 6.70 -3.89 19.95
CA TYR A 102 5.40 -3.52 20.49
C TYR A 102 5.45 -3.04 21.93
N SER A 103 6.30 -3.64 22.80
CA SER A 103 6.42 -3.20 24.18
C SER A 103 6.95 -1.77 24.30
N LYS A 104 7.98 -1.44 23.51
CA LYS A 104 8.55 -0.10 23.48
C LYS A 104 7.58 0.91 22.86
N PHE A 105 6.84 0.50 21.80
CA PHE A 105 5.81 1.35 21.21
C PHE A 105 4.69 1.67 22.21
N ARG A 106 4.21 0.68 22.98
CA ARG A 106 3.19 0.90 24.02
C ARG A 106 3.66 1.91 25.08
N SER A 107 4.90 1.82 25.53
CA SER A 107 5.48 2.79 26.47
C SER A 107 5.53 4.19 25.86
N LEU A 108 5.97 4.30 24.60
CA LEU A 108 6.02 5.58 23.89
C LEU A 108 4.62 6.18 23.68
N ALA A 109 3.63 5.36 23.33
CA ALA A 109 2.25 5.79 23.11
C ALA A 109 1.57 6.25 24.42
N ALA A 110 1.96 5.70 25.57
CA ALA A 110 1.50 6.18 26.88
C ALA A 110 2.03 7.59 27.19
N GLU A 111 3.27 7.90 26.76
CA GLU A 111 3.88 9.22 26.94
C GLU A 111 3.42 10.23 25.87
N TYR A 112 3.26 9.77 24.61
CA TYR A 112 2.88 10.59 23.46
C TYR A 112 1.66 10.00 22.73
N PRO A 113 0.43 10.14 23.26
CA PRO A 113 -0.76 9.49 22.73
C PRO A 113 -1.16 9.94 21.31
N ASP A 114 -0.68 11.10 20.85
CA ASP A 114 -0.94 11.59 19.48
C ASP A 114 -0.46 10.61 18.40
N ILE A 115 0.51 9.73 18.71
CA ILE A 115 0.97 8.69 17.78
C ILE A 115 -0.10 7.64 17.51
N LEU A 116 -0.96 7.35 18.50
CA LEU A 116 -2.08 6.43 18.32
C LEU A 116 -3.13 7.01 17.37
N PHE A 117 -3.36 8.33 17.41
CA PHE A 117 -4.26 8.99 16.46
C PHE A 117 -3.71 8.93 15.03
N ALA A 118 -2.39 9.13 14.85
CA ALA A 118 -1.73 8.99 13.55
C ALA A 118 -1.90 7.56 12.99
N LEU A 119 -1.59 6.55 13.80
CA LEU A 119 -1.73 5.14 13.45
C LEU A 119 -3.20 4.78 13.14
N SER A 120 -4.13 5.17 14.04
CA SER A 120 -5.57 4.89 13.88
C SER A 120 -6.17 5.54 12.63
N SER A 121 -5.74 6.76 12.28
CA SER A 121 -6.18 7.44 11.06
C SER A 121 -5.78 6.67 9.81
N GLN A 122 -4.56 6.13 9.77
CA GLN A 122 -4.11 5.29 8.67
C GLN A 122 -4.87 3.96 8.61
N MET A 123 -5.12 3.31 9.76
CA MET A 123 -5.93 2.10 9.82
C MET A 123 -7.36 2.34 9.31
N ALA A 124 -8.00 3.44 9.71
CA ALA A 124 -9.33 3.82 9.25
C ALA A 124 -9.37 4.05 7.72
N LEU A 125 -8.35 4.70 7.17
CA LEU A 125 -8.22 4.89 5.73
C LEU A 125 -8.05 3.56 4.99
N ARG A 126 -7.23 2.64 5.51
CA ARG A 126 -7.03 1.30 4.95
C ARG A 126 -8.31 0.47 5.01
N LEU A 127 -9.03 0.49 6.12
CA LEU A 127 -10.32 -0.19 6.26
C LEU A 127 -11.31 0.31 5.21
N ARG A 128 -11.39 1.62 4.98
CA ARG A 128 -12.24 2.20 3.94
C ARG A 128 -11.85 1.72 2.54
N ARG A 129 -10.53 1.69 2.22
CA ARG A 129 -10.02 1.21 0.93
C ARG A 129 -10.35 -0.28 0.72
N THR A 130 -10.13 -1.10 1.75
CA THR A 130 -10.44 -2.54 1.70
C THR A 130 -11.94 -2.80 1.57
N SER A 131 -12.79 -2.06 2.29
CA SER A 131 -14.25 -2.14 2.14
C SER A 131 -14.68 -1.77 0.71
N GLY A 132 -14.07 -0.75 0.14
CA GLY A 132 -14.30 -0.39 -1.28
C GLY A 132 -13.86 -1.49 -2.25
N MET A 133 -12.76 -2.18 -1.97
CA MET A 133 -12.30 -3.34 -2.78
C MET A 133 -13.32 -4.49 -2.70
N VAL A 134 -13.80 -4.83 -1.51
CA VAL A 134 -14.84 -5.85 -1.31
C VAL A 134 -16.11 -5.47 -2.06
N GLY A 135 -16.55 -4.20 -2.01
CA GLY A 135 -17.69 -3.71 -2.79
C GLY A 135 -17.49 -3.88 -4.30
N ARG A 136 -16.30 -3.55 -4.81
CA ARG A 136 -15.99 -3.77 -6.24
C ARG A 136 -15.99 -5.25 -6.61
N LEU A 137 -15.47 -6.12 -5.76
CA LEU A 137 -15.51 -7.57 -6.00
C LEU A 137 -16.95 -8.12 -6.04
N ALA A 138 -17.83 -7.59 -5.21
CA ALA A 138 -19.21 -8.04 -5.12
C ALA A 138 -20.11 -7.51 -6.25
N PHE A 139 -19.88 -6.27 -6.73
CA PHE A 139 -20.82 -5.55 -7.58
C PHE A 139 -20.31 -5.17 -8.96
N MET A 140 -19.00 -5.38 -9.25
CA MET A 140 -18.41 -5.02 -10.54
C MET A 140 -17.86 -6.26 -11.26
N ASP A 141 -17.98 -6.26 -12.57
CA ASP A 141 -17.27 -7.20 -13.43
C ASP A 141 -15.75 -6.94 -13.46
N VAL A 142 -15.00 -7.80 -14.11
CA VAL A 142 -13.53 -7.68 -14.19
C VAL A 142 -13.12 -6.37 -14.85
N ALA A 143 -13.85 -5.91 -15.88
CA ALA A 143 -13.53 -4.68 -16.59
C ALA A 143 -13.71 -3.45 -15.67
N GLY A 144 -14.81 -3.38 -14.94
CA GLY A 144 -15.07 -2.32 -13.95
C GLY A 144 -14.04 -2.31 -12.82
N ARG A 145 -13.61 -3.49 -12.33
CA ARG A 145 -12.55 -3.58 -11.31
C ARG A 145 -11.21 -3.09 -11.83
N ILE A 146 -10.83 -3.44 -13.06
CA ILE A 146 -9.60 -2.95 -13.69
C ILE A 146 -9.66 -1.44 -13.87
N ALA A 147 -10.75 -0.90 -14.41
CA ALA A 147 -10.93 0.55 -14.58
C ALA A 147 -10.77 1.30 -13.25
N GLY A 148 -11.47 0.86 -12.20
CA GLY A 148 -11.36 1.43 -10.85
C GLY A 148 -9.94 1.38 -10.30
N THR A 149 -9.23 0.26 -10.49
CA THR A 149 -7.84 0.10 -10.06
C THR A 149 -6.90 1.05 -10.80
N LEU A 150 -7.04 1.22 -12.13
CA LEU A 150 -6.23 2.15 -12.90
C LEU A 150 -6.45 3.59 -12.43
N LEU A 151 -7.71 3.99 -12.16
CA LEU A 151 -8.03 5.31 -11.64
C LEU A 151 -7.46 5.55 -10.21
N ASP A 152 -7.45 4.52 -9.36
CA ASP A 152 -6.83 4.62 -8.04
C ASP A 152 -5.30 4.77 -8.16
N LEU A 153 -4.65 4.01 -9.05
CA LEU A 153 -3.20 4.11 -9.31
C LEU A 153 -2.79 5.48 -9.90
N CYS A 154 -3.67 6.13 -10.65
CA CYS A 154 -3.42 7.49 -11.15
C CYS A 154 -3.32 8.55 -10.02
N LYS A 155 -3.77 8.22 -8.81
CA LYS A 155 -3.71 9.11 -7.62
C LYS A 155 -2.49 8.81 -6.74
N GLU A 156 -1.77 7.73 -7.00
CA GLU A 156 -0.57 7.37 -6.23
C GLU A 156 0.61 8.29 -6.57
N PRO A 157 1.56 8.50 -5.63
CA PRO A 157 2.67 9.45 -5.82
C PRO A 157 3.62 9.13 -6.98
N ASP A 158 3.64 7.90 -7.46
CA ASP A 158 4.47 7.45 -8.58
C ASP A 158 3.79 7.58 -9.96
N ALA A 159 2.54 8.07 -10.01
CA ALA A 159 1.88 8.45 -11.24
C ALA A 159 2.47 9.75 -11.81
N ILE A 160 2.62 9.78 -13.13
CA ILE A 160 3.25 10.90 -13.84
C ILE A 160 2.22 11.60 -14.73
N THR A 161 2.17 12.92 -14.69
CA THR A 161 1.31 13.72 -15.58
C THR A 161 1.72 13.52 -17.04
N HIS A 162 0.74 13.24 -17.91
CA HIS A 162 0.89 13.07 -19.35
C HIS A 162 -0.05 14.06 -20.07
N PRO A 163 0.26 14.54 -21.30
CA PRO A 163 -0.63 15.46 -22.04
C PRO A 163 -2.07 14.97 -22.15
N ASP A 164 -2.29 13.68 -22.33
CA ASP A 164 -3.62 13.06 -22.51
C ASP A 164 -4.25 12.58 -21.20
N GLY A 165 -3.56 12.61 -20.06
CA GLY A 165 -4.07 12.13 -18.77
C GLY A 165 -2.97 11.83 -17.75
N MET A 166 -3.04 10.67 -17.09
CA MET A 166 -2.03 10.21 -16.15
C MET A 166 -1.34 8.94 -16.64
N GLN A 167 -0.02 8.92 -16.55
CA GLN A 167 0.81 7.75 -16.86
C GLN A 167 1.15 6.98 -15.60
N ILE A 168 0.91 5.67 -15.62
CA ILE A 168 1.28 4.73 -14.57
C ILE A 168 2.16 3.62 -15.12
N LYS A 169 2.95 2.99 -14.25
CA LYS A 169 3.80 1.85 -14.60
C LYS A 169 3.34 0.62 -13.83
N ILE A 170 2.63 -0.28 -14.51
CA ILE A 170 2.10 -1.51 -13.93
C ILE A 170 2.07 -2.64 -14.98
N THR A 171 2.34 -3.86 -14.56
CA THR A 171 2.24 -5.03 -15.45
C THR A 171 0.84 -5.64 -15.42
N ARG A 172 0.46 -6.37 -16.50
CA ARG A 172 -0.80 -7.13 -16.54
C ARG A 172 -0.92 -8.14 -15.40
N GLN A 173 0.21 -8.72 -14.97
CA GLN A 173 0.24 -9.64 -13.85
C GLN A 173 -0.08 -8.93 -12.52
N GLU A 174 0.49 -7.75 -12.28
CA GLU A 174 0.19 -6.93 -11.10
C GLU A 174 -1.27 -6.48 -11.08
N ILE A 175 -1.82 -6.06 -12.23
CA ILE A 175 -3.25 -5.75 -12.35
C ILE A 175 -4.09 -6.98 -11.94
N GLY A 176 -3.75 -8.17 -12.46
CA GLY A 176 -4.42 -9.41 -12.09
C GLY A 176 -4.41 -9.67 -10.59
N ARG A 177 -3.26 -9.47 -9.92
CA ARG A 177 -3.11 -9.61 -8.46
C ARG A 177 -3.92 -8.61 -7.65
N ILE A 178 -4.13 -7.39 -8.16
CA ILE A 178 -4.93 -6.36 -7.47
C ILE A 178 -6.42 -6.65 -7.60
N VAL A 179 -6.87 -7.05 -8.80
CA VAL A 179 -8.30 -7.20 -9.10
C VAL A 179 -8.84 -8.63 -8.93
N GLY A 180 -7.96 -9.60 -8.66
CA GLY A 180 -8.34 -11.01 -8.56
C GLY A 180 -8.75 -11.59 -9.91
N CYS A 181 -7.87 -11.50 -10.94
CA CYS A 181 -8.07 -12.14 -12.25
C CYS A 181 -6.75 -12.61 -12.86
N SER A 182 -6.83 -13.46 -13.90
CA SER A 182 -5.62 -13.93 -14.59
C SER A 182 -4.95 -12.79 -15.39
N ARG A 183 -3.64 -12.94 -15.65
CA ARG A 183 -2.86 -12.03 -16.51
C ARG A 183 -3.46 -11.91 -17.90
N GLU A 184 -3.97 -13.02 -18.44
CA GLU A 184 -4.59 -13.10 -19.78
C GLU A 184 -5.89 -12.30 -19.79
N MET A 185 -6.71 -12.42 -18.74
CA MET A 185 -7.95 -11.65 -18.60
C MET A 185 -7.65 -10.16 -18.50
N ALA A 186 -6.68 -9.75 -17.66
CA ALA A 186 -6.23 -8.37 -17.58
C ALA A 186 -5.77 -7.84 -18.95
N GLY A 187 -5.03 -8.65 -19.71
CA GLY A 187 -4.58 -8.30 -21.06
C GLY A 187 -5.73 -8.07 -22.04
N ARG A 188 -6.75 -8.95 -22.04
CA ARG A 188 -7.96 -8.80 -22.90
C ARG A 188 -8.75 -7.54 -22.56
N VAL A 189 -8.95 -7.27 -21.27
CA VAL A 189 -9.69 -6.08 -20.84
C VAL A 189 -8.94 -4.79 -21.20
N LEU A 190 -7.63 -4.74 -20.96
CA LEU A 190 -6.81 -3.57 -21.34
C LEU A 190 -6.87 -3.30 -22.84
N LYS A 191 -6.81 -4.36 -23.68
CA LYS A 191 -6.95 -4.23 -25.14
C LYS A 191 -8.32 -3.67 -25.53
N SER A 192 -9.40 -4.17 -24.91
CA SER A 192 -10.75 -3.64 -25.15
C SER A 192 -10.89 -2.18 -24.74
N MET A 193 -10.27 -1.76 -23.61
CA MET A 193 -10.26 -0.35 -23.20
C MET A 193 -9.45 0.53 -24.15
N GLU A 194 -8.36 0.02 -24.71
CA GLU A 194 -7.56 0.73 -25.70
C GLU A 194 -8.34 0.92 -27.02
N GLU A 195 -9.06 -0.10 -27.49
CA GLU A 195 -9.97 -0.04 -28.65
C GLU A 195 -11.10 0.99 -28.43
N GLN A 196 -11.51 1.23 -27.18
CA GLN A 196 -12.50 2.24 -26.81
C GLN A 196 -11.90 3.65 -26.59
N ASN A 197 -10.60 3.84 -26.81
CA ASN A 197 -9.89 5.10 -26.58
C ASN A 197 -9.97 5.60 -25.11
N LEU A 198 -9.97 4.69 -24.13
CA LEU A 198 -9.94 5.03 -22.71
C LEU A 198 -8.53 5.12 -22.16
N LEU A 199 -7.59 4.42 -22.80
CA LEU A 199 -6.17 4.37 -22.41
C LEU A 199 -5.28 3.95 -23.57
N THR A 200 -3.95 4.04 -23.38
CA THR A 200 -2.97 3.28 -24.17
C THR A 200 -2.13 2.40 -23.24
N ALA A 201 -1.75 1.20 -23.73
CA ALA A 201 -1.00 0.23 -22.93
C ALA A 201 0.21 -0.32 -23.72
N GLN A 202 1.40 0.22 -23.46
CA GLN A 202 2.65 -0.20 -24.10
C GLN A 202 3.58 -0.87 -23.07
N GLY A 203 3.70 -2.19 -23.13
CA GLY A 203 4.47 -2.98 -22.17
C GLY A 203 3.89 -2.85 -20.77
N LYS A 204 4.64 -2.20 -19.86
CA LYS A 204 4.22 -1.89 -18.48
C LYS A 204 3.76 -0.44 -18.28
N THR A 205 3.82 0.39 -19.33
CA THR A 205 3.40 1.79 -19.27
C THR A 205 1.97 1.90 -19.76
N ILE A 206 1.10 2.48 -18.94
CA ILE A 206 -0.32 2.72 -19.28
C ILE A 206 -0.57 4.22 -19.10
N VAL A 207 -1.17 4.86 -20.11
CA VAL A 207 -1.68 6.23 -20.02
C VAL A 207 -3.20 6.16 -19.97
N VAL A 208 -3.79 6.60 -18.87
CA VAL A 208 -5.25 6.63 -18.67
C VAL A 208 -5.76 8.00 -19.06
N PHE A 209 -6.60 8.06 -20.09
CA PHE A 209 -7.05 9.32 -20.68
C PHE A 209 -8.06 10.06 -19.79
N GLY A 210 -8.07 11.40 -19.91
CA GLY A 210 -9.03 12.25 -19.21
C GLY A 210 -8.85 12.32 -17.69
N THR A 211 -7.79 11.73 -17.14
CA THR A 211 -7.44 11.81 -15.72
C THR A 211 -6.42 12.93 -15.50
N ARG A 212 -6.71 13.86 -14.57
CA ARG A 212 -5.80 14.92 -14.13
C ARG A 212 -5.95 15.16 -12.63
#